data_e6259acecb70ae6efc0c1bbacf34b3f8
#
_entry.id   e6259acecb70ae6efc0c1bbacf34b3f8
#
_cell.length_a   1.000
_cell.length_b   1.000
_cell.length_c   1.000
_cell.angle_alpha   90.00
_cell.angle_beta   90.00
_cell.angle_gamma   90.00
#
_symmetry.space_group_name_H-M   'P 1'
#
loop_
_entity.id
_entity.type
_entity.pdbx_description
1 polymer ?
#
loop_
_entity_poly.entity_id
_entity_poly.type
_entity_poly.pdbx_seq_one_letter_code
_entity_poly.pdbx_strand_id
1 'polypeptide(L)'
;LVRSPGPYFSVETDKSNRKLYSSQIIPNRGAWLEYETDAVETLSVRVDRTRKQPLTTLLRALGIASDKEIIDIFGPDERLLKTLEKDSTTDYESGLREIYRRLRPGEPPTVDSAKSLLNSLFFDPKRYDLAKVGRYKYNKKLGLANRLVDAVVAEDVIDPSTGEILIEKDGRVS
;
A
#
# COMPACT_ATOMS: atom_id res chain seq x y z
N LEU A 1 -15.33 -20.90 6.90
CA LEU A 1 -15.67 -19.52 7.31
C LEU A 1 -15.16 -18.56 6.25
N VAL A 2 -16.07 -18.01 5.45
CA VAL A 2 -15.74 -17.00 4.44
C VAL A 2 -15.58 -15.66 5.17
N ARG A 3 -14.38 -15.08 5.15
CA ARG A 3 -14.15 -13.72 5.66
C ARG A 3 -14.87 -12.74 4.74
N SER A 4 -15.60 -11.78 5.33
CA SER A 4 -16.26 -10.73 4.53
C SER A 4 -15.23 -9.83 3.86
N PRO A 5 -15.53 -9.25 2.69
CA PRO A 5 -14.62 -8.32 2.00
C PRO A 5 -14.21 -7.14 2.88
N GLY A 6 -13.00 -6.63 2.65
CA GLY A 6 -12.48 -5.44 3.31
C GLY A 6 -11.03 -5.58 3.78
N PRO A 7 -10.47 -4.54 4.40
CA PRO A 7 -9.14 -4.55 4.97
C PRO A 7 -9.14 -5.20 6.37
N TYR A 8 -8.09 -5.98 6.62
CA TYR A 8 -7.81 -6.61 7.90
C TYR A 8 -6.41 -6.22 8.35
N PHE A 9 -6.25 -5.96 9.64
CA PHE A 9 -4.97 -5.60 10.23
C PHE A 9 -4.73 -6.49 11.44
N SER A 10 -3.51 -6.98 11.61
CA SER A 10 -3.09 -7.70 12.80
C SER A 10 -1.68 -7.30 13.21
N VAL A 11 -1.41 -7.47 14.49
CA VAL A 11 -0.10 -7.27 15.10
C VAL A 11 0.21 -8.52 15.90
N GLU A 12 1.35 -9.12 15.61
CA GLU A 12 1.88 -10.26 16.35
C GLU A 12 3.20 -9.87 17.00
N THR A 13 3.54 -10.52 18.09
CA THR A 13 4.84 -10.31 18.74
C THR A 13 5.69 -11.56 18.53
N ASP A 14 6.89 -11.39 18.00
CA ASP A 14 7.82 -12.48 17.81
C ASP A 14 8.48 -12.91 19.14
N LYS A 15 9.29 -13.97 19.08
CA LYS A 15 10.03 -14.48 20.24
C LYS A 15 11.03 -13.47 20.82
N SER A 16 11.40 -12.46 20.06
CA SER A 16 12.29 -11.37 20.43
C SER A 16 11.55 -10.12 20.91
N ASN A 17 10.26 -10.24 21.22
CA ASN A 17 9.37 -9.15 21.64
C ASN A 17 9.22 -8.00 20.62
N ARG A 18 9.49 -8.26 19.33
CA ARG A 18 9.28 -7.30 18.25
C ARG A 18 7.88 -7.42 17.71
N LYS A 19 7.28 -6.28 17.38
CA LYS A 19 5.95 -6.23 16.76
C LYS A 19 6.05 -6.48 15.26
N LEU A 20 5.41 -7.52 14.78
CA LEU A 20 5.23 -7.84 13.37
C LEU A 20 3.83 -7.40 12.94
N TYR A 21 3.78 -6.54 11.96
CA TYR A 21 2.52 -6.01 11.42
C TYR A 21 2.14 -6.77 10.17
N SER A 22 0.88 -7.11 10.05
CA SER A 22 0.33 -7.66 8.83
C SER A 22 -1.00 -7.03 8.47
N SER A 23 -1.28 -6.93 7.19
CA SER A 23 -2.58 -6.52 6.70
C SER A 23 -2.97 -7.29 5.45
N GLN A 24 -4.26 -7.47 5.26
CA GLN A 24 -4.83 -8.15 4.12
C GLN A 24 -5.96 -7.31 3.55
N ILE A 25 -5.97 -7.14 2.23
CA ILE A 25 -7.11 -6.60 1.50
C ILE A 25 -7.78 -7.75 0.80
N ILE A 26 -8.97 -8.10 1.28
CA ILE A 26 -9.78 -9.19 0.74
C ILE A 26 -10.91 -8.58 -0.09
N PRO A 27 -10.91 -8.72 -1.42
CA PRO A 27 -12.01 -8.30 -2.25
C PRO A 27 -13.19 -9.30 -2.16
N ASN A 28 -14.38 -8.86 -2.57
CA ASN A 28 -15.50 -9.76 -2.83
C ASN A 28 -15.21 -10.63 -4.06
N ARG A 29 -14.57 -10.06 -5.06
CA ARG A 29 -14.10 -10.72 -6.27
C ARG A 29 -12.77 -10.11 -6.70
N GLY A 30 -11.77 -10.95 -6.97
CA GLY A 30 -10.47 -10.55 -7.50
C GLY A 30 -9.29 -10.96 -6.64
N ALA A 31 -8.13 -10.40 -6.95
CA ALA A 31 -6.86 -10.72 -6.33
C ALA A 31 -6.75 -10.17 -4.90
N TRP A 32 -6.18 -10.96 -4.01
CA TRP A 32 -5.86 -10.53 -2.66
C TRP A 32 -4.56 -9.76 -2.65
N LEU A 33 -4.47 -8.79 -1.72
CA LEU A 33 -3.21 -8.14 -1.34
C LEU A 33 -2.93 -8.45 0.12
N GLU A 34 -1.74 -8.95 0.38
CA GLU A 34 -1.30 -9.28 1.74
C GLU A 34 0.02 -8.57 2.00
N TYR A 35 0.07 -7.79 3.06
CA TYR A 35 1.25 -7.04 3.48
C TYR A 35 1.74 -7.60 4.81
N GLU A 36 3.04 -7.70 4.99
CA GLU A 36 3.62 -8.15 6.25
C GLU A 36 4.99 -7.52 6.49
N THR A 37 5.30 -7.32 7.77
CA THR A 37 6.65 -7.04 8.24
C THR A 37 7.33 -8.37 8.56
N ASP A 38 8.48 -8.62 7.99
CA ASP A 38 9.23 -9.86 8.27
C ASP A 38 10.12 -9.74 9.53
N ALA A 39 10.75 -10.83 9.93
CA ALA A 39 11.60 -10.90 11.11
C ALA A 39 12.86 -10.01 11.02
N VAL A 40 13.24 -9.55 9.85
CA VAL A 40 14.35 -8.63 9.61
C VAL A 40 13.87 -7.19 9.40
N GLU A 41 12.61 -6.93 9.77
CA GLU A 41 11.96 -5.62 9.72
C GLU A 41 11.89 -5.01 8.31
N THR A 42 11.72 -5.84 7.28
CA THR A 42 11.41 -5.35 5.94
C THR A 42 9.94 -5.54 5.61
N LEU A 43 9.42 -4.65 4.78
CA LEU A 43 8.03 -4.66 4.34
C LEU A 43 7.91 -5.51 3.09
N SER A 44 7.07 -6.51 3.12
CA SER A 44 6.81 -7.39 1.99
C SER A 44 5.34 -7.40 1.59
N VAL A 45 5.09 -7.70 0.33
CA VAL A 45 3.75 -7.85 -0.23
C VAL A 45 3.63 -9.17 -0.99
N ARG A 46 2.45 -9.78 -0.90
CA ARG A 46 1.99 -10.85 -1.80
C ARG A 46 0.83 -10.34 -2.62
N VAL A 47 0.93 -10.51 -3.92
CA VAL A 47 -0.13 -10.20 -4.86
C VAL A 47 -0.73 -11.52 -5.32
N ASP A 48 -2.04 -11.70 -5.17
CA ASP A 48 -2.77 -12.89 -5.62
C ASP A 48 -2.14 -14.22 -5.16
N ARG A 49 -1.76 -14.31 -3.87
CA ARG A 49 -1.16 -15.51 -3.24
C ARG A 49 0.19 -15.96 -3.83
N THR A 50 0.85 -15.12 -4.59
CA THR A 50 2.19 -15.42 -5.13
C THR A 50 3.28 -15.33 -4.07
N ARG A 51 4.53 -15.54 -4.46
CA ARG A 51 5.69 -15.37 -3.58
C ARG A 51 5.81 -13.93 -3.08
N LYS A 52 6.26 -13.78 -1.84
CA LYS A 52 6.60 -12.47 -1.25
C LYS A 52 7.61 -11.72 -2.09
N GLN A 53 7.43 -10.42 -2.13
CA GLN A 53 8.35 -9.49 -2.78
C GLN A 53 8.41 -8.18 -1.96
N PRO A 54 9.43 -7.34 -2.13
CA PRO A 54 9.49 -6.06 -1.45
C PRO A 54 8.23 -5.22 -1.73
N LEU A 55 7.71 -4.53 -0.72
CA LEU A 55 6.57 -3.63 -0.91
C LEU A 55 6.89 -2.53 -1.92
N THR A 56 8.13 -2.03 -1.90
CA THR A 56 8.62 -0.98 -2.78
C THR A 56 8.53 -1.36 -4.27
N THR A 57 8.73 -2.63 -4.62
CA THR A 57 8.52 -3.13 -5.99
C THR A 57 7.08 -2.90 -6.45
N LEU A 58 6.08 -3.14 -5.59
CA LEU A 58 4.67 -2.87 -5.91
C LEU A 58 4.41 -1.37 -6.02
N LEU A 59 4.96 -0.56 -5.10
CA LEU A 59 4.81 0.90 -5.13
C LEU A 59 5.33 1.48 -6.45
N ARG A 60 6.50 1.04 -6.92
CA ARG A 60 7.05 1.44 -8.22
C ARG A 60 6.15 1.02 -9.37
N ALA A 61 5.66 -0.21 -9.37
CA ALA A 61 4.74 -0.71 -10.40
C ALA A 61 3.39 0.03 -10.42
N LEU A 62 3.00 0.66 -9.32
CA LEU A 62 1.80 1.50 -9.23
C LEU A 62 2.05 2.98 -9.59
N GLY A 63 3.30 3.36 -9.89
CA GLY A 63 3.65 4.69 -10.36
C GLY A 63 4.43 5.57 -9.40
N ILE A 64 4.69 5.12 -8.15
CA ILE A 64 5.59 5.81 -7.20
C ILE A 64 7.01 5.30 -7.49
N ALA A 65 7.66 5.91 -8.49
CA ALA A 65 8.79 5.29 -9.18
C ALA A 65 10.12 5.38 -8.42
N SER A 66 10.45 6.53 -7.86
CA SER A 66 11.74 6.79 -7.24
C SER A 66 11.74 6.56 -5.72
N ASP A 67 12.91 6.27 -5.15
CA ASP A 67 13.10 6.16 -3.70
C ASP A 67 12.69 7.45 -2.99
N LYS A 68 13.01 8.59 -3.60
CA LYS A 68 12.65 9.90 -3.07
C LYS A 68 11.13 10.06 -2.96
N GLU A 69 10.38 9.75 -4.02
CA GLU A 69 8.91 9.83 -4.01
C GLU A 69 8.32 8.90 -2.95
N ILE A 70 8.85 7.68 -2.81
CA ILE A 70 8.40 6.73 -1.80
C ILE A 70 8.63 7.29 -0.40
N ILE A 71 9.82 7.86 -0.12
CA ILE A 71 10.15 8.46 1.18
C ILE A 71 9.32 9.73 1.43
N ASP A 72 9.11 10.57 0.42
CA ASP A 72 8.31 11.80 0.54
C ASP A 72 6.85 11.48 0.90
N ILE A 73 6.28 10.38 0.37
CA ILE A 73 4.90 9.99 0.62
C ILE A 73 4.71 9.27 1.96
N PHE A 74 5.61 8.33 2.29
CA PHE A 74 5.44 7.43 3.46
C PHE A 74 6.26 7.85 4.68
N GLY A 75 7.18 8.78 4.52
CA GLY A 75 8.15 9.17 5.53
C GLY A 75 9.37 8.23 5.60
N PRO A 76 10.44 8.65 6.30
CA PRO A 76 11.69 7.89 6.44
C PRO A 76 11.60 6.80 7.54
N ASP A 77 10.65 5.87 7.44
CA ASP A 77 10.54 4.73 8.36
C ASP A 77 11.70 3.74 8.12
N GLU A 78 12.33 3.27 9.20
CA GLU A 78 13.48 2.36 9.11
C GLU A 78 13.17 1.07 8.34
N ARG A 79 11.97 0.54 8.46
CA ARG A 79 11.52 -0.67 7.74
C ARG A 79 11.39 -0.41 6.25
N LEU A 80 10.93 0.78 5.90
CA LEU A 80 10.84 1.21 4.51
C LEU A 80 12.23 1.36 3.90
N LEU A 81 13.16 2.01 4.61
CA LEU A 81 14.55 2.19 4.15
C LEU A 81 15.25 0.83 3.97
N LYS A 82 15.14 -0.07 4.94
CA LYS A 82 15.64 -1.46 4.83
C LYS A 82 15.02 -2.21 3.65
N THR A 83 13.77 -1.91 3.32
CA THR A 83 13.08 -2.53 2.18
C THR A 83 13.60 -1.99 0.85
N LEU A 84 13.84 -0.68 0.77
CA LEU A 84 14.45 -0.05 -0.42
C LEU A 84 15.85 -0.62 -0.70
N GLU A 85 16.67 -0.83 0.34
CA GLU A 85 18.00 -1.44 0.19
C GLU A 85 17.96 -2.88 -0.36
N LYS A 86 16.91 -3.62 -0.06
CA LYS A 86 16.73 -5.00 -0.56
C LYS A 86 16.06 -5.09 -1.92
N ASP A 87 15.40 -4.02 -2.35
CA ASP A 87 14.68 -3.98 -3.61
C ASP A 87 15.66 -3.86 -4.78
N SER A 88 15.64 -4.82 -5.68
CA SER A 88 16.45 -4.81 -6.90
C SER A 88 15.88 -3.93 -8.01
N THR A 89 14.67 -3.39 -7.82
CA THR A 89 14.02 -2.51 -8.79
C THR A 89 14.35 -1.05 -8.48
N THR A 90 14.45 -0.20 -9.50
CA THR A 90 14.88 1.20 -9.37
C THR A 90 13.88 2.20 -9.93
N ASP A 91 12.94 1.73 -10.74
CA ASP A 91 12.02 2.57 -11.49
C ASP A 91 10.69 1.87 -11.78
N TYR A 92 9.77 2.59 -12.42
CA TYR A 92 8.44 2.10 -12.78
C TYR A 92 8.48 0.85 -13.66
N GLU A 93 9.31 0.82 -14.67
CA GLU A 93 9.36 -0.30 -15.61
C GLU A 93 9.93 -1.56 -14.98
N SER A 94 11.02 -1.43 -14.21
CA SER A 94 11.61 -2.55 -13.47
C SER A 94 10.66 -3.12 -12.44
N GLY A 95 9.91 -2.27 -11.73
CA GLY A 95 8.84 -2.67 -10.82
C GLY A 95 7.75 -3.48 -11.54
N LEU A 96 7.24 -2.98 -12.67
CA LEU A 96 6.24 -3.68 -13.47
C LEU A 96 6.72 -5.06 -13.92
N ARG A 97 7.94 -5.13 -14.46
CA ARG A 97 8.52 -6.40 -14.96
C ARG A 97 8.71 -7.42 -13.85
N GLU A 98 9.13 -6.98 -12.65
CA GLU A 98 9.32 -7.88 -11.51
C GLU A 98 7.98 -8.41 -10.99
N ILE A 99 6.95 -7.55 -10.86
CA ILE A 99 5.58 -8.00 -10.53
C ILE A 99 5.07 -9.02 -11.55
N TYR A 100 5.23 -8.73 -12.84
CA TYR A 100 4.79 -9.63 -13.90
C TYR A 100 5.49 -10.99 -13.83
N ARG A 101 6.81 -11.00 -13.63
CA ARG A 101 7.60 -12.23 -13.49
C ARG A 101 7.12 -13.11 -12.34
N ARG A 102 6.65 -12.49 -11.23
CA ARG A 102 6.08 -13.22 -10.08
C ARG A 102 4.68 -13.77 -10.35
N LEU A 103 3.86 -13.01 -11.06
CA LEU A 103 2.48 -13.40 -11.39
C LEU A 103 2.40 -14.40 -12.54
N ARG A 104 3.33 -14.30 -13.50
CA ARG A 104 3.37 -15.13 -14.73
C ARG A 104 4.79 -15.71 -14.94
N PRO A 105 5.22 -16.66 -14.10
CA PRO A 105 6.53 -17.27 -14.26
C PRO A 105 6.60 -18.03 -15.59
N GLY A 106 7.70 -17.81 -16.31
CA GLY A 106 7.93 -18.42 -17.62
C GLY A 106 7.50 -17.58 -18.84
N GLU A 107 6.75 -16.51 -18.63
CA GLU A 107 6.43 -15.57 -19.71
C GLU A 107 7.43 -14.39 -19.76
N PRO A 108 7.77 -13.87 -20.96
CA PRO A 108 8.66 -12.72 -21.07
C PRO A 108 7.99 -11.46 -20.47
N PRO A 109 8.63 -10.77 -19.50
CA PRO A 109 8.05 -9.63 -18.81
C PRO A 109 8.20 -8.36 -19.67
N THR A 110 7.21 -8.04 -20.50
CA THR A 110 7.12 -6.75 -21.20
C THR A 110 6.37 -5.73 -20.33
N VAL A 111 6.69 -4.44 -20.49
CA VAL A 111 6.03 -3.36 -19.75
C VAL A 111 4.54 -3.31 -20.04
N ASP A 112 4.14 -3.46 -21.31
CA ASP A 112 2.73 -3.39 -21.72
C ASP A 112 1.92 -4.58 -21.17
N SER A 113 2.48 -5.80 -21.22
CA SER A 113 1.84 -6.97 -20.62
C SER A 113 1.70 -6.85 -19.12
N ALA A 114 2.71 -6.32 -18.43
CA ALA A 114 2.69 -6.11 -17.00
C ALA A 114 1.66 -5.06 -16.60
N LYS A 115 1.62 -3.93 -17.30
CA LYS A 115 0.62 -2.87 -17.10
C LYS A 115 -0.81 -3.37 -17.35
N SER A 116 -1.02 -4.11 -18.43
CA SER A 116 -2.31 -4.72 -18.74
C SER A 116 -2.75 -5.72 -17.68
N LEU A 117 -1.83 -6.54 -17.17
CA LEU A 117 -2.12 -7.50 -16.10
C LEU A 117 -2.50 -6.80 -14.79
N LEU A 118 -1.75 -5.79 -14.34
CA LEU A 118 -2.09 -5.04 -13.12
C LEU A 118 -3.43 -4.32 -13.24
N ASN A 119 -3.68 -3.68 -14.38
CA ASN A 119 -4.98 -3.05 -14.65
C ASN A 119 -6.11 -4.06 -14.57
N SER A 120 -5.94 -5.23 -15.16
CA SER A 120 -6.92 -6.32 -15.13
C SER A 120 -7.16 -6.86 -13.72
N LEU A 121 -6.12 -6.93 -12.85
CA LEU A 121 -6.23 -7.48 -11.51
C LEU A 121 -6.92 -6.54 -10.52
N PHE A 122 -6.68 -5.22 -10.61
CA PHE A 122 -7.09 -4.28 -9.57
C PHE A 122 -7.99 -3.13 -10.05
N PHE A 123 -7.99 -2.80 -11.33
CA PHE A 123 -8.69 -1.64 -11.87
C PHE A 123 -9.79 -1.99 -12.87
N ASP A 124 -9.97 -3.26 -13.23
CA ASP A 124 -11.11 -3.71 -14.04
C ASP A 124 -12.30 -4.03 -13.13
N PRO A 125 -13.40 -3.24 -13.17
CA PRO A 125 -14.57 -3.46 -12.31
C PRO A 125 -15.28 -4.79 -12.55
N LYS A 126 -15.03 -5.44 -13.69
CA LYS A 126 -15.55 -6.78 -13.97
C LYS A 126 -14.75 -7.88 -13.24
N ARG A 127 -13.51 -7.61 -12.90
CA ARG A 127 -12.59 -8.58 -12.30
C ARG A 127 -12.28 -8.30 -10.84
N TYR A 128 -12.35 -7.04 -10.40
CA TYR A 128 -12.08 -6.62 -9.03
C TYR A 128 -13.25 -5.83 -8.45
N ASP A 129 -13.75 -6.28 -7.30
CA ASP A 129 -14.83 -5.61 -6.60
C ASP A 129 -14.71 -5.82 -5.08
N LEU A 130 -14.80 -4.75 -4.32
CA LEU A 130 -14.83 -4.77 -2.86
C LEU A 130 -16.22 -4.97 -2.28
N ALA A 131 -17.27 -4.86 -3.09
CA ALA A 131 -18.67 -4.78 -2.67
C ALA A 131 -18.94 -3.63 -1.66
N LYS A 132 -20.19 -3.40 -1.32
CA LYS A 132 -20.59 -2.34 -0.36
C LYS A 132 -19.96 -2.55 1.02
N VAL A 133 -19.92 -3.81 1.48
CA VAL A 133 -19.36 -4.18 2.79
C VAL A 133 -17.86 -3.88 2.86
N GLY A 134 -17.11 -4.26 1.83
CA GLY A 134 -15.67 -3.98 1.77
C GLY A 134 -15.37 -2.49 1.73
N ARG A 135 -16.10 -1.72 0.93
CA ARG A 135 -15.97 -0.25 0.85
C ARG A 135 -16.32 0.43 2.17
N TYR A 136 -17.38 0.00 2.84
CA TYR A 136 -17.74 0.51 4.16
C TYR A 136 -16.61 0.27 5.19
N LYS A 137 -16.08 -0.96 5.23
CA LYS A 137 -14.95 -1.28 6.14
C LYS A 137 -13.70 -0.48 5.81
N TYR A 138 -13.42 -0.28 4.53
CA TYR A 138 -12.30 0.54 4.07
C TYR A 138 -12.45 1.97 4.58
N ASN A 139 -13.60 2.61 4.34
CA ASN A 139 -13.87 3.97 4.78
C ASN A 139 -13.84 4.09 6.31
N LYS A 140 -14.38 3.10 7.02
CA LYS A 140 -14.38 3.10 8.50
C LYS A 140 -12.98 2.99 9.08
N LYS A 141 -12.10 2.15 8.50
CA LYS A 141 -10.76 1.89 9.04
C LYS A 141 -9.69 2.85 8.51
N LEU A 142 -9.83 3.34 7.28
CA LEU A 142 -8.84 4.13 6.56
C LEU A 142 -9.36 5.49 6.10
N GLY A 143 -10.57 5.88 6.49
CA GLY A 143 -11.14 7.19 6.15
C GLY A 143 -10.26 8.33 6.66
N LEU A 144 -9.95 9.28 5.78
CA LEU A 144 -9.03 10.38 6.07
C LEU A 144 -9.51 11.21 7.27
N ALA A 145 -10.80 11.56 7.32
CA ALA A 145 -11.37 12.35 8.39
C ALA A 145 -11.10 11.75 9.79
N ASN A 146 -11.33 10.43 9.96
CA ASN A 146 -11.06 9.75 11.24
C ASN A 146 -9.58 9.65 11.60
N ARG A 147 -8.68 9.80 10.63
CA ARG A 147 -7.22 9.74 10.83
C ARG A 147 -6.61 11.10 11.07
N LEU A 148 -7.31 12.16 10.69
CA LEU A 148 -6.88 13.54 10.92
C LEU A 148 -7.19 14.03 12.32
N VAL A 149 -8.23 13.49 12.99
CA VAL A 149 -8.56 13.85 14.37
C VAL A 149 -7.33 13.68 15.27
N ASP A 150 -7.03 14.68 16.06
CA ASP A 150 -5.82 14.79 16.91
C ASP A 150 -4.47 14.88 16.16
N ALA A 151 -4.48 14.88 14.82
CA ALA A 151 -3.24 15.13 14.07
C ALA A 151 -2.79 16.59 14.24
N VAL A 152 -1.47 16.80 14.24
CA VAL A 152 -0.86 18.13 14.27
C VAL A 152 -0.55 18.53 12.83
N VAL A 153 -0.96 19.74 12.43
CA VAL A 153 -0.71 20.23 11.06
C VAL A 153 0.70 20.83 10.94
N ALA A 154 1.37 20.52 9.83
CA ALA A 154 2.74 20.97 9.57
C ALA A 154 2.80 22.41 9.03
N GLU A 155 1.71 22.89 8.45
CA GLU A 155 1.55 24.23 7.85
C GLU A 155 0.14 24.73 8.13
N ASP A 156 -0.08 26.03 7.93
CA ASP A 156 -1.41 26.62 8.05
C ASP A 156 -2.38 25.99 7.07
N VAL A 157 -3.53 25.54 7.56
CA VAL A 157 -4.63 25.03 6.73
C VAL A 157 -5.52 26.20 6.34
N ILE A 158 -5.53 26.56 5.06
CA ILE A 158 -6.25 27.72 4.54
C ILE A 158 -7.45 27.23 3.71
N ASP A 159 -8.62 27.85 3.92
CA ASP A 159 -9.75 27.65 3.03
C ASP A 159 -9.45 28.27 1.65
N PRO A 160 -9.37 27.48 0.58
CA PRO A 160 -9.03 27.97 -0.75
C PRO A 160 -10.07 28.93 -1.36
N SER A 161 -11.29 28.97 -0.83
CA SER A 161 -12.37 29.82 -1.32
C SER A 161 -12.41 31.19 -0.63
N THR A 162 -12.05 31.25 0.64
CA THR A 162 -12.13 32.46 1.46
C THR A 162 -10.78 33.05 1.82
N GLY A 163 -9.71 32.25 1.78
CA GLY A 163 -8.38 32.62 2.25
C GLY A 163 -8.27 32.66 3.79
N GLU A 164 -9.28 32.19 4.50
CA GLU A 164 -9.29 32.12 5.96
C GLU A 164 -8.42 31.00 6.47
N ILE A 165 -7.62 31.24 7.52
CA ILE A 165 -6.84 30.21 8.19
C ILE A 165 -7.78 29.41 9.10
N LEU A 166 -8.02 28.14 8.76
CA LEU A 166 -8.85 27.23 9.53
C LEU A 166 -8.12 26.62 10.73
N ILE A 167 -6.83 26.33 10.56
CA ILE A 167 -5.96 25.79 11.60
C ILE A 167 -4.56 26.36 11.38
N GLU A 168 -3.99 26.98 12.39
CA GLU A 168 -2.61 27.46 12.34
C GLU A 168 -1.61 26.31 12.40
N LYS A 169 -0.43 26.53 11.86
CA LYS A 169 0.72 25.61 11.97
C LYS A 169 0.90 25.12 13.40
N ASP A 170 1.23 23.85 13.56
CA ASP A 170 1.36 23.13 14.85
C ASP A 170 0.04 23.02 15.65
N GLY A 171 -1.07 23.49 15.11
CA GLY A 171 -2.42 23.30 15.66
C GLY A 171 -2.92 21.85 15.50
N ARG A 172 -3.82 21.43 16.40
CA ARG A 172 -4.46 20.10 16.32
C ARG A 172 -5.80 20.16 15.58
N VAL A 173 -6.03 19.16 14.78
CA VAL A 173 -7.32 18.95 14.12
C VAL A 173 -8.33 18.42 15.15
N SER A 174 -9.41 19.13 15.34
CA SER A 174 -10.51 18.73 16.24
C SER A 174 -11.62 17.97 15.50
#